data_0b009e95ab2e3d8db0fa9888d1eb1fe7
#
_entry.id   0b009e95ab2e3d8db0fa9888d1eb1fe7
#
_cell.length_a   1.000
_cell.length_b   1.000
_cell.length_c   1.000
_cell.angle_alpha   90.00
_cell.angle_beta   90.00
_cell.angle_gamma   90.00
#
_symmetry.space_group_name_H-M   'P 1'
#
loop_
_entity.id
_entity.type
_entity.pdbx_description
1 polymer ?
#
loop_
_entity_poly.entity_id
_entity_poly.type
_entity_poly.pdbx_seq_one_letter_code
_entity_poly.pdbx_strand_id
1 'polypeptide(L)'
;MSHLFKGTLMSALLLAVVALATSEVKADPVTFSTSGTFTCVGCAGSGTNSVTFLGGMGNAVMITFTGLGATALNTPTGSSFGNFQTFVTGGGASASGTFTLTITQTVPIAGSDSFSATFSGTFTASNSGTGVVNFTTTAITIGGVTYSITNNPLNLVPPASNNGITTVQGQITSAAPIPEPTTMLLLGTGLIGVAGAVKRRFKSSAE
;
A
#
# COMPACT_ATOMS: atom_id res chain seq x y z
N MET A 1 -21.44 -55.01 -18.89
CA MET A 1 -21.97 -53.68 -18.48
C MET A 1 -21.39 -53.09 -17.19
N SER A 2 -20.73 -53.86 -16.31
CA SER A 2 -20.21 -53.36 -15.01
C SER A 2 -18.93 -52.51 -15.08
N HIS A 3 -18.15 -52.61 -16.14
CA HIS A 3 -16.86 -51.88 -16.27
C HIS A 3 -17.00 -50.46 -16.73
N LEU A 4 -18.03 -50.13 -17.54
CA LEU A 4 -18.29 -48.75 -17.98
C LEU A 4 -18.74 -47.84 -16.82
N PHE A 5 -19.52 -48.37 -15.89
CA PHE A 5 -20.05 -47.59 -14.74
C PHE A 5 -18.97 -47.20 -13.72
N LYS A 6 -17.91 -48.03 -13.58
CA LYS A 6 -16.80 -47.75 -12.66
C LYS A 6 -15.87 -46.61 -13.22
N GLY A 7 -15.71 -46.53 -14.54
CA GLY A 7 -14.89 -45.51 -15.16
C GLY A 7 -15.53 -44.12 -15.07
N THR A 8 -16.84 -44.03 -15.28
CA THR A 8 -17.56 -42.72 -15.23
C THR A 8 -17.64 -42.15 -13.82
N LEU A 9 -17.76 -43.01 -12.78
CA LEU A 9 -17.80 -42.56 -11.38
C LEU A 9 -16.44 -41.99 -10.93
N MET A 10 -15.33 -42.58 -11.39
CA MET A 10 -13.98 -42.14 -11.05
C MET A 10 -13.63 -40.84 -11.76
N SER A 11 -14.10 -40.65 -13.00
CA SER A 11 -13.89 -39.43 -13.75
C SER A 11 -14.70 -38.25 -13.20
N ALA A 12 -15.92 -38.48 -12.73
CA ALA A 12 -16.78 -37.49 -12.09
C ALA A 12 -16.21 -37.02 -10.74
N LEU A 13 -15.61 -37.93 -9.97
CA LEU A 13 -14.98 -37.62 -8.68
C LEU A 13 -13.71 -36.78 -8.87
N LEU A 14 -12.92 -37.05 -9.91
CA LEU A 14 -11.72 -36.25 -10.23
C LEU A 14 -12.09 -34.82 -10.67
N LEU A 15 -13.15 -34.68 -11.46
CA LEU A 15 -13.65 -33.36 -11.89
C LEU A 15 -14.21 -32.55 -10.71
N ALA A 16 -14.88 -33.17 -9.75
CA ALA A 16 -15.41 -32.53 -8.56
C ALA A 16 -14.29 -32.01 -7.63
N VAL A 17 -13.19 -32.75 -7.51
CA VAL A 17 -12.03 -32.34 -6.70
C VAL A 17 -11.31 -31.13 -7.33
N VAL A 18 -11.21 -31.07 -8.66
CA VAL A 18 -10.60 -29.91 -9.36
C VAL A 18 -11.49 -28.67 -9.25
N ALA A 19 -12.80 -28.80 -9.26
CA ALA A 19 -13.73 -27.67 -9.12
C ALA A 19 -13.74 -27.08 -7.69
N LEU A 20 -13.38 -27.85 -6.66
CA LEU A 20 -13.27 -27.38 -5.27
C LEU A 20 -11.93 -26.67 -4.98
N ALA A 21 -10.96 -26.76 -5.88
CA ALA A 21 -9.61 -26.20 -5.67
C ALA A 21 -9.44 -24.76 -6.15
N THR A 22 -10.46 -24.11 -6.69
CA THR A 22 -10.43 -22.70 -7.01
C THR A 22 -10.72 -21.87 -5.76
N SER A 23 -9.71 -21.73 -4.89
CA SER A 23 -9.74 -20.69 -3.86
C SER A 23 -9.73 -19.35 -4.59
N GLU A 24 -10.81 -18.60 -4.51
CA GLU A 24 -10.78 -17.19 -4.90
C GLU A 24 -9.70 -16.49 -4.07
N VAL A 25 -8.75 -15.87 -4.72
CA VAL A 25 -7.80 -14.95 -4.06
C VAL A 25 -8.62 -13.76 -3.60
N LYS A 26 -9.10 -13.82 -2.38
CA LYS A 26 -9.86 -12.72 -1.78
C LYS A 26 -8.88 -11.59 -1.49
N ALA A 27 -9.16 -10.41 -2.03
CA ALA A 27 -8.39 -9.22 -1.70
C ALA A 27 -8.53 -8.94 -0.20
N ASP A 28 -7.41 -8.84 0.51
CA ASP A 28 -7.43 -8.57 1.96
C ASP A 28 -7.75 -7.10 2.21
N PRO A 29 -8.72 -6.81 3.08
CA PRO A 29 -9.02 -5.45 3.47
C PRO A 29 -7.87 -4.89 4.29
N VAL A 30 -7.42 -3.68 3.94
CA VAL A 30 -6.43 -2.91 4.67
C VAL A 30 -7.11 -1.65 5.19
N THR A 31 -6.96 -1.36 6.49
CA THR A 31 -7.44 -0.11 7.08
C THR A 31 -6.24 0.66 7.63
N PHE A 32 -6.09 1.89 7.18
CA PHE A 32 -4.98 2.75 7.58
C PHE A 32 -5.40 4.21 7.67
N SER A 33 -4.59 5.01 8.34
CA SER A 33 -4.65 6.47 8.37
C SER A 33 -3.26 7.03 8.12
N THR A 34 -3.19 8.32 7.76
CA THR A 34 -1.92 8.98 7.51
C THR A 34 -1.82 10.28 8.30
N SER A 35 -0.61 10.63 8.71
CA SER A 35 -0.29 11.93 9.30
C SER A 35 1.08 12.40 8.81
N GLY A 36 1.31 13.70 8.82
CA GLY A 36 2.57 14.27 8.36
C GLY A 36 3.12 15.30 9.33
N THR A 37 4.44 15.33 9.46
CA THR A 37 5.14 16.25 10.36
C THR A 37 6.32 16.90 9.63
N PHE A 38 6.40 18.21 9.71
CA PHE A 38 7.53 19.01 9.18
C PHE A 38 8.57 19.25 10.26
N THR A 39 9.84 19.22 9.85
CA THR A 39 10.96 19.66 10.70
C THR A 39 11.84 20.61 9.89
N CYS A 40 12.06 21.79 10.42
CA CYS A 40 12.82 22.84 9.74
C CYS A 40 13.51 23.77 10.74
N VAL A 41 14.56 24.46 10.28
CA VAL A 41 15.27 25.47 11.03
C VAL A 41 14.84 26.85 10.50
N GLY A 42 14.56 27.79 11.41
CA GLY A 42 14.15 29.14 11.04
C GLY A 42 12.73 29.27 10.51
N CYS A 43 11.89 28.30 10.71
CA CYS A 43 10.47 28.32 10.40
C CYS A 43 9.61 28.35 11.67
N ALA A 44 8.35 28.74 11.56
CA ALA A 44 7.34 28.54 12.60
C ALA A 44 6.56 27.25 12.31
N GLY A 45 6.19 26.51 13.37
CA GLY A 45 5.40 25.27 13.26
C GLY A 45 6.23 24.00 13.04
N SER A 46 7.56 24.02 13.25
CA SER A 46 8.38 22.80 13.25
C SER A 46 7.87 21.81 14.27
N GLY A 47 7.76 20.53 13.89
CA GLY A 47 7.15 19.47 14.70
C GLY A 47 5.64 19.33 14.53
N THR A 48 5.03 20.06 13.59
CA THR A 48 3.57 19.95 13.30
C THR A 48 3.31 19.62 11.83
N ASN A 49 2.04 19.49 11.47
CA ASN A 49 1.58 19.28 10.09
C ASN A 49 1.52 20.57 9.26
N SER A 50 1.88 21.71 9.83
CA SER A 50 1.88 23.00 9.14
C SER A 50 3.11 23.81 9.51
N VAL A 51 3.76 24.36 8.51
CA VAL A 51 5.00 25.12 8.68
C VAL A 51 4.93 26.43 7.91
N THR A 52 5.47 27.51 8.51
CA THR A 52 5.50 28.83 7.90
C THR A 52 6.95 29.33 7.81
N PHE A 53 7.35 29.71 6.62
CA PHE A 53 8.63 30.35 6.32
C PHE A 53 8.41 31.84 6.07
N LEU A 54 9.16 32.67 6.75
CA LEU A 54 9.08 34.11 6.63
C LEU A 54 10.11 34.60 5.62
N GLY A 55 9.64 35.35 4.65
CA GLY A 55 10.48 36.18 3.78
C GLY A 55 10.64 37.60 4.34
N GLY A 56 11.45 38.42 3.70
CA GLY A 56 11.53 39.86 4.04
C GLY A 56 10.23 40.60 3.71
N MET A 57 9.98 41.73 4.37
CA MET A 57 8.88 42.69 4.06
C MET A 57 7.47 42.09 4.19
N GLY A 58 7.23 41.21 5.16
CA GLY A 58 5.91 40.61 5.39
C GLY A 58 5.53 39.50 4.41
N ASN A 59 6.47 39.03 3.60
CA ASN A 59 6.29 37.85 2.75
C ASN A 59 6.32 36.59 3.57
N ALA A 60 5.48 35.62 3.23
CA ALA A 60 5.48 34.31 3.90
C ALA A 60 5.01 33.19 2.97
N VAL A 61 5.46 31.97 3.27
CA VAL A 61 4.97 30.73 2.67
C VAL A 61 4.54 29.81 3.79
N MET A 62 3.30 29.33 3.73
CA MET A 62 2.78 28.29 4.60
C MET A 62 2.59 27.03 3.78
N ILE A 63 3.08 25.90 4.30
CA ILE A 63 2.89 24.58 3.75
C ILE A 63 2.19 23.74 4.81
N THR A 64 1.03 23.19 4.47
CA THR A 64 0.24 22.34 5.37
C THR A 64 0.10 20.98 4.74
N PHE A 65 0.23 19.93 5.53
CA PHE A 65 -0.11 18.56 5.12
C PHE A 65 -1.43 18.15 5.78
N THR A 66 -2.34 17.63 4.97
CA THR A 66 -3.60 17.02 5.43
C THR A 66 -3.54 15.53 5.14
N GLY A 67 -3.44 14.73 6.21
CA GLY A 67 -3.47 13.29 6.12
C GLY A 67 -4.87 12.72 5.91
N LEU A 68 -4.94 11.43 5.71
CA LEU A 68 -6.20 10.68 5.63
C LEU A 68 -6.65 10.24 7.02
N GLY A 69 -7.95 10.33 7.28
CA GLY A 69 -8.59 9.59 8.37
C GLY A 69 -8.56 8.08 8.10
N ALA A 70 -9.15 7.30 9.01
CA ALA A 70 -9.23 5.85 8.84
C ALA A 70 -9.90 5.49 7.50
N THR A 71 -9.15 4.88 6.60
CA THR A 71 -9.57 4.52 5.25
C THR A 71 -9.41 3.02 5.06
N ALA A 72 -10.49 2.35 4.62
CA ALA A 72 -10.49 0.92 4.33
C ALA A 72 -10.46 0.70 2.82
N LEU A 73 -9.53 -0.13 2.35
CA LEU A 73 -9.33 -0.45 0.93
C LEU A 73 -9.06 -1.93 0.76
N ASN A 74 -9.39 -2.47 -0.41
CA ASN A 74 -9.00 -3.82 -0.81
C ASN A 74 -7.71 -3.76 -1.62
N THR A 75 -6.75 -4.59 -1.30
CA THR A 75 -5.44 -4.65 -1.99
C THR A 75 -5.41 -5.69 -3.10
N PRO A 76 -4.62 -5.48 -4.18
CA PRO A 76 -3.76 -4.32 -4.46
C PRO A 76 -4.56 -3.11 -4.95
N THR A 77 -4.19 -1.89 -4.57
CA THR A 77 -4.87 -0.67 -5.01
C THR A 77 -3.96 0.56 -4.98
N GLY A 78 -4.26 1.52 -5.86
CA GLY A 78 -3.72 2.87 -5.76
C GLY A 78 -4.52 3.69 -4.75
N SER A 79 -3.85 4.56 -4.01
CA SER A 79 -4.48 5.46 -3.04
C SER A 79 -3.74 6.78 -2.93
N SER A 80 -4.45 7.82 -2.47
CA SER A 80 -3.81 9.00 -1.91
C SER A 80 -3.27 8.67 -0.52
N PHE A 81 -2.14 9.26 -0.15
CA PHE A 81 -1.63 9.24 1.23
C PHE A 81 -1.78 10.59 1.93
N GLY A 82 -2.52 11.52 1.34
CA GLY A 82 -2.76 12.86 1.84
C GLY A 82 -2.38 13.92 0.83
N ASN A 83 -2.52 15.18 1.24
CA ASN A 83 -2.31 16.32 0.37
C ASN A 83 -1.42 17.36 1.06
N PHE A 84 -0.49 17.93 0.30
CA PHE A 84 0.14 19.20 0.64
C PHE A 84 -0.74 20.33 0.13
N GLN A 85 -0.82 21.41 0.91
CA GLN A 85 -1.39 22.67 0.49
C GLN A 85 -0.37 23.78 0.72
N THR A 86 -0.13 24.58 -0.32
CA THR A 86 0.75 25.73 -0.27
C THR A 86 -0.06 27.01 -0.25
N PHE A 87 0.30 27.92 0.62
CA PHE A 87 -0.28 29.27 0.71
C PHE A 87 0.86 30.28 0.75
N VAL A 88 0.73 31.34 -0.03
CA VAL A 88 1.77 32.37 -0.16
C VAL A 88 1.18 33.74 0.12
N THR A 89 1.88 34.55 0.93
CA THR A 89 1.54 35.93 1.21
C THR A 89 2.65 36.85 0.68
N GLY A 90 2.27 37.92 0.06
CA GLY A 90 3.21 38.91 -0.52
C GLY A 90 4.03 38.31 -1.67
N GLY A 91 5.32 38.60 -1.72
CA GLY A 91 6.23 38.09 -2.76
C GLY A 91 6.71 36.66 -2.58
N GLY A 92 6.28 35.99 -1.51
CA GLY A 92 6.70 34.62 -1.20
C GLY A 92 8.00 34.51 -0.41
N ALA A 93 8.46 33.27 -0.21
CA ALA A 93 9.68 32.95 0.53
C ALA A 93 10.31 31.66 0.03
N SER A 94 11.57 31.45 0.39
CA SER A 94 12.21 30.12 0.25
C SER A 94 11.86 29.23 1.44
N ALA A 95 11.62 27.99 1.17
CA ALA A 95 11.30 26.97 2.16
C ALA A 95 12.25 25.78 2.02
N SER A 96 12.71 25.24 3.14
CA SER A 96 13.51 24.01 3.15
C SER A 96 13.39 23.29 4.49
N GLY A 97 13.48 21.97 4.47
CA GLY A 97 13.42 21.15 5.67
C GLY A 97 13.23 19.68 5.36
N THR A 98 12.77 18.94 6.37
CA THR A 98 12.41 17.55 6.24
C THR A 98 10.92 17.35 6.54
N PHE A 99 10.35 16.34 5.92
CA PHE A 99 8.95 15.93 6.11
C PHE A 99 8.91 14.44 6.40
N THR A 100 8.13 14.05 7.40
CA THR A 100 7.88 12.66 7.75
C THR A 100 6.40 12.36 7.54
N LEU A 101 6.10 11.43 6.66
CA LEU A 101 4.75 10.91 6.44
C LEU A 101 4.62 9.59 7.18
N THR A 102 3.77 9.53 8.19
CA THR A 102 3.52 8.32 8.99
C THR A 102 2.25 7.65 8.50
N ILE A 103 2.33 6.35 8.24
CA ILE A 103 1.20 5.46 8.01
C ILE A 103 0.92 4.70 9.30
N THR A 104 -0.33 4.73 9.75
CA THR A 104 -0.81 3.92 10.88
C THR A 104 -1.84 2.93 10.37
N GLN A 105 -1.49 1.65 10.35
CA GLN A 105 -2.35 0.56 9.93
C GLN A 105 -3.06 -0.05 11.15
N THR A 106 -4.34 -0.39 10.99
CA THR A 106 -5.14 -1.07 12.01
C THR A 106 -5.56 -2.47 11.58
N VAL A 107 -5.70 -2.73 10.27
CA VAL A 107 -6.07 -4.01 9.69
C VAL A 107 -5.14 -4.27 8.49
N PRO A 108 -4.66 -5.51 8.27
CA PRO A 108 -4.89 -6.76 9.02
C PRO A 108 -4.10 -6.85 10.34
N ILE A 109 -2.93 -6.27 10.41
CA ILE A 109 -2.07 -6.26 11.59
C ILE A 109 -1.78 -4.82 11.96
N ALA A 110 -2.07 -4.43 13.18
CA ALA A 110 -1.82 -3.06 13.64
C ALA A 110 -0.32 -2.76 13.71
N GLY A 111 0.04 -1.55 13.28
CA GLY A 111 1.41 -1.07 13.29
C GLY A 111 1.53 0.31 12.65
N SER A 112 2.71 0.91 12.75
CA SER A 112 3.01 2.17 12.08
C SER A 112 4.44 2.18 11.56
N ASP A 113 4.64 2.88 10.43
CA ASP A 113 5.94 3.14 9.84
C ASP A 113 5.91 4.46 9.08
N SER A 114 7.06 4.97 8.65
CA SER A 114 7.15 6.32 8.13
C SER A 114 8.04 6.41 6.89
N PHE A 115 7.59 7.28 5.96
CA PHE A 115 8.40 7.75 4.85
C PHE A 115 9.12 9.03 5.26
N SER A 116 10.41 9.11 4.98
CA SER A 116 11.21 10.31 5.16
C SER A 116 11.36 11.05 3.84
N ALA A 117 11.23 12.37 3.88
CA ALA A 117 11.43 13.23 2.71
C ALA A 117 12.21 14.49 3.06
N THR A 118 12.86 15.07 2.08
CA THR A 118 13.34 16.44 2.11
C THR A 118 12.42 17.31 1.27
N PHE A 119 12.19 18.53 1.69
CA PHE A 119 11.51 19.51 0.85
C PHE A 119 12.34 20.78 0.70
N SER A 120 12.27 21.38 -0.47
CA SER A 120 12.94 22.64 -0.76
C SER A 120 12.25 23.35 -1.92
N GLY A 121 12.36 24.66 -1.96
CA GLY A 121 11.86 25.45 -3.08
C GLY A 121 11.70 26.92 -2.76
N THR A 122 11.40 27.67 -3.79
CA THR A 122 11.00 29.08 -3.69
C THR A 122 9.56 29.20 -4.14
N PHE A 123 8.71 29.67 -3.26
CA PHE A 123 7.28 29.82 -3.51
C PHE A 123 6.99 31.33 -3.71
N THR A 124 6.28 31.62 -4.79
CA THR A 124 5.82 32.97 -5.10
C THR A 124 4.29 32.97 -5.26
N ALA A 125 3.65 34.10 -5.06
CA ALA A 125 2.21 34.25 -5.26
C ALA A 125 1.80 34.11 -6.73
N SER A 126 2.70 34.44 -7.64
CA SER A 126 2.54 34.19 -9.08
C SER A 126 2.91 32.75 -9.42
N ASN A 127 2.31 32.16 -10.44
CA ASN A 127 2.42 30.77 -10.91
C ASN A 127 3.84 30.19 -11.13
N SER A 128 4.90 30.83 -10.68
CA SER A 128 6.30 30.49 -10.95
C SER A 128 7.06 29.88 -9.75
N GLY A 129 6.38 29.55 -8.66
CA GLY A 129 7.01 28.88 -7.52
C GLY A 129 7.31 27.41 -7.79
N THR A 130 8.53 26.97 -7.51
CA THR A 130 8.96 25.57 -7.64
C THR A 130 9.30 25.00 -6.27
N GLY A 131 8.34 24.30 -5.65
CA GLY A 131 8.62 23.51 -4.46
C GLY A 131 8.68 22.04 -4.81
N VAL A 132 9.63 21.32 -4.23
CA VAL A 132 9.79 19.88 -4.46
C VAL A 132 9.85 19.16 -3.12
N VAL A 133 9.10 18.09 -2.98
CA VAL A 133 9.23 17.10 -1.91
C VAL A 133 9.86 15.85 -2.51
N ASN A 134 11.01 15.45 -1.99
CA ASN A 134 11.73 14.29 -2.44
C ASN A 134 11.76 13.24 -1.32
N PHE A 135 11.01 12.17 -1.48
CA PHE A 135 10.99 11.05 -0.54
C PHE A 135 12.25 10.22 -0.69
N THR A 136 13.02 10.10 0.37
CA THR A 136 14.21 9.25 0.44
C THR A 136 13.85 7.79 0.74
N THR A 137 12.76 7.59 1.47
CA THR A 137 12.12 6.29 1.66
C THR A 137 10.88 6.24 0.78
N THR A 138 10.82 5.33 -0.18
CA THR A 138 9.71 5.24 -1.14
C THR A 138 8.82 4.02 -0.94
N ALA A 139 9.22 3.08 -0.07
CA ALA A 139 8.43 1.90 0.29
C ALA A 139 8.65 1.55 1.76
N ILE A 140 7.56 1.17 2.44
CA ILE A 140 7.53 0.67 3.82
C ILE A 140 6.61 -0.54 3.89
N THR A 141 6.81 -1.42 4.89
CA THR A 141 5.97 -2.61 5.05
C THR A 141 5.50 -2.73 6.50
N ILE A 142 4.19 -2.81 6.70
CA ILE A 142 3.54 -2.94 8.00
C ILE A 142 2.69 -4.21 7.98
N GLY A 143 2.99 -5.18 8.83
CA GLY A 143 2.17 -6.40 8.97
C GLY A 143 1.93 -7.18 7.67
N GLY A 144 2.92 -7.20 6.76
CA GLY A 144 2.83 -7.87 5.46
C GLY A 144 2.16 -7.02 4.36
N VAL A 145 1.75 -5.79 4.66
CA VAL A 145 1.24 -4.82 3.68
C VAL A 145 2.34 -3.85 3.32
N THR A 146 2.62 -3.72 2.03
CA THR A 146 3.61 -2.78 1.50
C THR A 146 2.91 -1.54 0.97
N TYR A 147 3.34 -0.38 1.44
CA TYR A 147 2.95 0.95 1.00
C TYR A 147 4.09 1.54 0.19
N SER A 148 3.82 2.05 -1.00
CA SER A 148 4.84 2.67 -1.85
C SER A 148 4.37 4.00 -2.41
N ILE A 149 5.26 4.98 -2.48
CA ILE A 149 5.00 6.29 -3.09
C ILE A 149 5.30 6.17 -4.58
N THR A 150 4.36 6.59 -5.43
CA THR A 150 4.44 6.43 -6.88
C THR A 150 4.81 7.72 -7.62
N ASN A 151 4.61 8.89 -7.00
CA ASN A 151 4.90 10.20 -7.58
C ASN A 151 6.08 10.89 -6.88
N ASN A 152 7.26 10.36 -6.99
CA ASN A 152 8.48 10.90 -6.40
C ASN A 152 9.51 11.24 -7.50
N PRO A 153 10.10 12.45 -7.55
CA PRO A 153 9.85 13.60 -6.67
C PRO A 153 8.47 14.24 -6.91
N LEU A 154 7.90 14.79 -5.83
CA LEU A 154 6.60 15.45 -5.86
C LEU A 154 6.78 16.96 -6.03
N ASN A 155 6.30 17.50 -7.15
CA ASN A 155 6.33 18.93 -7.40
C ASN A 155 5.12 19.61 -6.74
N LEU A 156 5.36 20.48 -5.78
CA LEU A 156 4.30 21.24 -5.12
C LEU A 156 3.80 22.33 -6.06
N VAL A 157 2.49 22.39 -6.25
CA VAL A 157 1.88 23.42 -7.09
C VAL A 157 1.72 24.74 -6.33
N PRO A 158 1.89 25.89 -7.00
CA PRO A 158 1.67 27.20 -6.38
C PRO A 158 0.18 27.45 -6.09
N PRO A 159 -0.16 28.39 -5.18
CA PRO A 159 -1.54 28.69 -4.81
C PRO A 159 -2.48 29.03 -5.96
N ALA A 160 -1.96 29.67 -7.01
CA ALA A 160 -2.74 30.02 -8.19
C ALA A 160 -3.08 28.82 -9.09
N SER A 161 -2.48 27.65 -8.84
CA SER A 161 -2.77 26.41 -9.53
C SER A 161 -3.38 25.40 -8.55
N ASN A 162 -4.55 24.85 -8.86
CA ASN A 162 -5.26 23.88 -8.04
C ASN A 162 -5.35 24.27 -6.54
N ASN A 163 -5.53 25.55 -6.24
CA ASN A 163 -5.52 26.11 -4.87
C ASN A 163 -4.29 25.69 -4.04
N GLY A 164 -3.15 25.47 -4.68
CA GLY A 164 -1.93 25.02 -4.02
C GLY A 164 -1.95 23.56 -3.56
N ILE A 165 -2.94 22.74 -3.98
CA ILE A 165 -3.10 21.35 -3.51
C ILE A 165 -2.31 20.40 -4.39
N THR A 166 -1.44 19.62 -3.76
CA THR A 166 -0.66 18.55 -4.37
C THR A 166 -0.84 17.25 -3.61
N THR A 167 -1.31 16.22 -4.30
CA THR A 167 -1.61 14.92 -3.69
C THR A 167 -0.40 13.99 -3.68
N VAL A 168 -0.11 13.36 -2.54
CA VAL A 168 0.83 12.25 -2.45
C VAL A 168 0.12 10.99 -2.92
N GLN A 169 0.57 10.43 -4.03
CA GLN A 169 0.02 9.19 -4.59
C GLN A 169 0.87 8.00 -4.20
N GLY A 170 0.21 6.89 -3.91
CA GLY A 170 0.87 5.65 -3.57
C GLY A 170 0.12 4.43 -4.03
N GLN A 171 0.77 3.30 -3.86
CA GLN A 171 0.22 1.98 -4.10
C GLN A 171 0.32 1.15 -2.83
N ILE A 172 -0.72 0.36 -2.57
CA ILE A 172 -0.81 -0.53 -1.43
C ILE A 172 -0.93 -1.95 -1.97
N THR A 173 -0.02 -2.83 -1.53
CA THR A 173 -0.02 -4.25 -1.89
C THR A 173 0.09 -5.09 -0.63
N SER A 174 -0.72 -6.13 -0.50
CA SER A 174 -0.52 -7.17 0.51
C SER A 174 0.18 -8.35 -0.12
N ALA A 175 1.00 -9.06 0.66
CA ALA A 175 1.43 -10.39 0.26
C ALA A 175 0.17 -11.26 0.17
N ALA A 176 -0.15 -11.77 -1.01
CA ALA A 176 -1.25 -12.70 -1.15
C ALA A 176 -1.04 -13.88 -0.19
N PRO A 177 -2.05 -14.31 0.58
CA PRO A 177 -1.94 -15.51 1.36
C PRO A 177 -1.55 -16.66 0.43
N ILE A 178 -0.44 -17.31 0.72
CA ILE A 178 -0.02 -18.47 -0.09
C ILE A 178 -1.09 -19.54 0.14
N PRO A 179 -1.78 -20.03 -0.91
CA PRO A 179 -2.77 -21.07 -0.75
C PRO A 179 -2.07 -22.38 -0.36
N GLU A 180 -1.89 -22.60 0.93
CA GLU A 180 -1.23 -23.81 1.45
C GLU A 180 -2.05 -25.12 1.28
N PRO A 181 -3.38 -25.11 1.16
CA PRO A 181 -4.09 -26.37 1.38
C PRO A 181 -4.20 -27.29 0.17
N THR A 182 -4.11 -26.77 -1.06
CA THR A 182 -4.36 -27.63 -2.23
C THR A 182 -3.21 -28.60 -2.48
N THR A 183 -1.98 -28.19 -2.25
CA THR A 183 -0.81 -29.09 -2.33
C THR A 183 -0.81 -30.12 -1.21
N MET A 184 -1.20 -29.76 0.00
CA MET A 184 -1.32 -30.68 1.12
C MET A 184 -2.50 -31.64 0.94
N LEU A 185 -3.62 -31.15 0.44
CA LEU A 185 -4.78 -31.98 0.11
C LEU A 185 -4.47 -32.93 -1.05
N LEU A 186 -3.78 -32.42 -2.10
CA LEU A 186 -3.36 -33.22 -3.24
C LEU A 186 -2.33 -34.28 -2.84
N LEU A 187 -1.36 -33.92 -1.99
CA LEU A 187 -0.38 -34.84 -1.44
C LEU A 187 -1.07 -35.90 -0.55
N GLY A 188 -1.99 -35.47 0.31
CA GLY A 188 -2.75 -36.37 1.19
C GLY A 188 -3.64 -37.35 0.41
N THR A 189 -4.37 -36.87 -0.58
CA THR A 189 -5.23 -37.71 -1.43
C THR A 189 -4.40 -38.62 -2.36
N GLY A 190 -3.26 -38.11 -2.86
CA GLY A 190 -2.30 -38.90 -3.66
C GLY A 190 -1.71 -40.05 -2.86
N LEU A 191 -1.28 -39.82 -1.63
CA LEU A 191 -0.78 -40.86 -0.71
C LEU A 191 -1.83 -41.95 -0.37
N ILE A 192 -3.06 -41.54 -0.12
CA ILE A 192 -4.19 -42.48 0.12
C ILE A 192 -4.45 -43.34 -1.12
N GLY A 193 -4.39 -42.73 -2.32
CA GLY A 193 -4.54 -43.42 -3.59
C GLY A 193 -3.46 -44.48 -3.82
N VAL A 194 -2.20 -44.12 -3.58
CA VAL A 194 -1.05 -45.05 -3.69
C VAL A 194 -1.14 -46.17 -2.68
N ALA A 195 -1.45 -45.86 -1.41
CA ALA A 195 -1.60 -46.88 -0.37
C ALA A 195 -2.73 -47.89 -0.70
N GLY A 196 -3.84 -47.40 -1.25
CA GLY A 196 -4.94 -48.24 -1.73
C GLY A 196 -4.56 -49.15 -2.90
N ALA A 197 -3.79 -48.65 -3.84
CA ALA A 197 -3.30 -49.41 -4.99
C ALA A 197 -2.30 -50.52 -4.59
N VAL A 198 -1.39 -50.20 -3.67
CA VAL A 198 -0.41 -51.16 -3.13
C VAL A 198 -1.09 -52.27 -2.37
N LYS A 199 -2.07 -51.97 -1.49
CA LYS A 199 -2.84 -52.96 -0.75
C LYS A 199 -3.61 -53.93 -1.66
N ARG A 200 -4.11 -53.47 -2.79
CA ARG A 200 -4.80 -54.33 -3.78
C ARG A 200 -3.84 -55.32 -4.46
N ARG A 201 -2.61 -54.89 -4.78
CA ARG A 201 -1.58 -55.74 -5.41
C ARG A 201 -1.16 -56.89 -4.49
N PHE A 202 -0.94 -56.63 -3.21
CA PHE A 202 -0.56 -57.68 -2.25
C PHE A 202 -1.68 -58.68 -2.01
N LYS A 203 -2.95 -58.30 -2.14
CA LYS A 203 -4.09 -59.24 -1.95
C LYS A 203 -4.29 -60.15 -3.15
N SER A 204 -3.91 -59.74 -4.36
CA SER A 204 -4.04 -60.57 -5.57
C SER A 204 -2.87 -61.56 -5.80
N SER A 205 -1.76 -61.43 -5.02
CA SER A 205 -0.62 -62.34 -5.09
C SER A 205 -0.66 -63.45 -4.04
N ALA A 206 -1.74 -63.51 -3.21
CA ALA A 206 -1.89 -64.47 -2.11
C ALA A 206 -2.99 -65.53 -2.40
N GLU A 207 -3.59 -65.52 -3.59
CA GLU A 207 -4.44 -66.53 -4.18
C GLU A 207 -3.72 -67.26 -5.34
#